data_a11d4e9975dda5132e687274fc8a02ab
#
_entry.id   a11d4e9975dda5132e687274fc8a02ab
#
_cell.length_a   1.000
_cell.length_b   1.000
_cell.length_c   1.000
_cell.angle_alpha   90.00
_cell.angle_beta   90.00
_cell.angle_gamma   90.00
#
_symmetry.space_group_name_H-M   'P 1'
#
loop_
_entity.id
_entity.type
_entity.pdbx_description
1 polymer ?
#
loop_
_entity_poly.entity_id
_entity_poly.type
_entity_poly.pdbx_seq_one_letter_code
_entity_poly.pdbx_strand_id
1 'polypeptide(L)'
;ELYKTYSRIRKNQATPRQMLKLVIYAVMNRIYSSRDIQKACKRDINFIYLLEGMPAHDHATIARFISLHFSACAKVLLAQMSDLLYLLGEISGKTIFIDGTKIESAANKYTFVWKRAITKNQARLYTKLSSFVAECEELYGIRTVYQDRISIHTLKRLKKQLCRVKVQEGIVFVHGIGRRKTQLQKSLEQLDQYLEKLKEYTKKLYTLGDRNSYSKTDPDATFMRMKEDAMLNGQLKPAYNIQHGVDSEYITWIDISPHPTDTRTLIPFLKDMENHLGFKYSEVVADAGYESEENYLFIEENGQTAYIKPQNYEISKTRKYKKDISRRENMEYHADRDSYICLNGRELTVTNERRSKTTSGYVSVKTYYRSPDCTGCPYKTECIKGNNCKTPMEKRNKVLMVSKTMSQKRAEDLERITSEYGTMLRMNRSIQAEGSFADVKEDMNFRRYLYRGKAKALAES
;
A
#
# COMPACT_ATOMS: atom_id res chain seq x y z
N GLU A 1 22.24 3.48 18.96
CA GLU A 1 21.00 2.72 18.86
C GLU A 1 21.25 1.20 18.70
N LEU A 2 22.06 0.76 17.76
CA LEU A 2 22.32 -0.68 17.52
C LEU A 2 22.78 -1.41 18.80
N TYR A 3 23.65 -0.81 19.62
CA TYR A 3 24.08 -1.39 20.89
C TYR A 3 22.94 -1.54 21.91
N LYS A 4 21.90 -0.73 21.86
CA LYS A 4 20.72 -0.83 22.75
C LYS A 4 19.91 -2.09 22.50
N THR A 5 19.99 -2.67 21.31
CA THR A 5 19.27 -3.91 20.95
C THR A 5 19.91 -5.17 21.53
N TYR A 6 21.14 -5.09 22.04
CA TYR A 6 21.90 -6.23 22.57
C TYR A 6 21.70 -6.41 24.06
N SER A 7 21.67 -7.67 24.49
CA SER A 7 21.61 -8.03 25.91
C SER A 7 22.94 -7.73 26.60
N ARG A 8 22.89 -7.02 27.73
CA ARG A 8 24.08 -6.76 28.57
C ARG A 8 24.55 -8.00 29.36
N ILE A 9 23.73 -9.04 29.46
CA ILE A 9 23.95 -10.22 30.30
C ILE A 9 24.78 -11.29 29.58
N ARG A 10 24.67 -11.37 28.25
CA ARG A 10 25.39 -12.40 27.47
C ARG A 10 26.83 -12.02 27.23
N LYS A 11 27.74 -12.87 27.70
CA LYS A 11 29.16 -12.82 27.34
C LYS A 11 29.39 -13.55 26.00
N ASN A 12 30.47 -13.23 25.29
CA ASN A 12 30.85 -13.86 24.00
C ASN A 12 29.83 -13.66 22.84
N GLN A 13 29.24 -12.50 22.77
CA GLN A 13 28.45 -12.11 21.59
C GLN A 13 29.34 -11.45 20.54
N ALA A 14 29.02 -11.65 19.26
CA ALA A 14 29.54 -10.82 18.19
C ALA A 14 29.21 -9.35 18.48
N THR A 15 30.17 -8.47 18.34
CA THR A 15 29.92 -7.07 18.62
C THR A 15 28.98 -6.47 17.56
N PRO A 16 28.07 -5.56 17.95
CA PRO A 16 27.17 -4.91 16.99
C PRO A 16 27.90 -4.26 15.82
N ARG A 17 29.07 -3.66 16.09
CA ARG A 17 29.92 -3.01 15.09
C ARG A 17 30.47 -4.01 14.07
N GLN A 18 30.99 -5.15 14.52
CA GLN A 18 31.50 -6.20 13.61
C GLN A 18 30.40 -6.75 12.72
N MET A 19 29.25 -7.07 13.33
CA MET A 19 28.10 -7.58 12.59
C MET A 19 27.60 -6.60 11.53
N LEU A 20 27.54 -5.29 11.84
CA LEU A 20 27.14 -4.26 10.89
C LEU A 20 28.13 -4.17 9.73
N LYS A 21 29.45 -4.12 10.03
CA LYS A 21 30.51 -4.11 9.00
C LYS A 21 30.39 -5.30 8.06
N LEU A 22 30.21 -6.51 8.62
CA LEU A 22 30.09 -7.75 7.83
C LEU A 22 28.87 -7.73 6.91
N VAL A 23 27.71 -7.31 7.42
CA VAL A 23 26.47 -7.28 6.64
C VAL A 23 26.54 -6.23 5.54
N ILE A 24 27.00 -5.01 5.83
CA ILE A 24 27.14 -3.95 4.83
C ILE A 24 28.15 -4.39 3.74
N TYR A 25 29.32 -4.88 4.14
CA TYR A 25 30.33 -5.32 3.17
C TYR A 25 29.85 -6.50 2.32
N ALA A 26 29.07 -7.42 2.91
CA ALA A 26 28.46 -8.53 2.17
C ALA A 26 27.49 -8.02 1.11
N VAL A 27 26.59 -7.08 1.47
CA VAL A 27 25.63 -6.49 0.53
C VAL A 27 26.37 -5.75 -0.60
N MET A 28 27.40 -4.97 -0.31
CA MET A 28 28.25 -4.30 -1.32
C MET A 28 28.87 -5.29 -2.31
N ASN A 29 29.14 -6.53 -1.86
CA ASN A 29 29.66 -7.61 -2.71
C ASN A 29 28.57 -8.54 -3.25
N ARG A 30 27.29 -8.14 -3.21
CA ARG A 30 26.12 -8.91 -3.67
C ARG A 30 25.93 -10.26 -2.97
N ILE A 31 26.42 -10.38 -1.73
CA ILE A 31 26.28 -11.56 -0.88
C ILE A 31 25.14 -11.32 0.11
N TYR A 32 23.93 -11.80 -0.19
CA TYR A 32 22.73 -11.52 0.59
C TYR A 32 22.36 -12.62 1.60
N SER A 33 22.66 -13.88 1.25
CA SER A 33 22.31 -15.03 2.10
C SER A 33 23.22 -15.13 3.32
N SER A 34 22.66 -15.26 4.51
CA SER A 34 23.43 -15.44 5.75
C SER A 34 24.39 -16.63 5.70
N ARG A 35 24.05 -17.71 4.94
CA ARG A 35 24.91 -18.85 4.73
C ARG A 35 26.11 -18.52 3.83
N ASP A 36 25.90 -17.72 2.82
CA ASP A 36 26.99 -17.31 1.93
C ASP A 36 27.89 -16.27 2.60
N ILE A 37 27.32 -15.38 3.45
CA ILE A 37 28.11 -14.50 4.34
C ILE A 37 29.00 -15.36 5.27
N GLN A 38 28.46 -16.40 5.91
CA GLN A 38 29.26 -17.29 6.74
C GLN A 38 30.38 -17.98 5.96
N LYS A 39 30.12 -18.40 4.71
CA LYS A 39 31.17 -18.98 3.83
C LYS A 39 32.24 -17.96 3.49
N ALA A 40 31.85 -16.72 3.15
CA ALA A 40 32.77 -15.63 2.87
C ALA A 40 33.65 -15.32 4.08
N CYS A 41 33.10 -15.27 5.29
CA CYS A 41 33.86 -15.10 6.53
C CYS A 41 34.94 -16.18 6.78
N LYS A 42 34.83 -17.34 6.12
CA LYS A 42 35.82 -18.44 6.25
C LYS A 42 36.85 -18.48 5.13
N ARG A 43 36.63 -17.80 4.02
CA ARG A 43 37.40 -17.97 2.79
C ARG A 43 37.97 -16.68 2.20
N ASP A 44 37.27 -15.56 2.45
CA ASP A 44 37.63 -14.25 1.91
C ASP A 44 38.44 -13.46 2.92
N ILE A 45 39.62 -13.00 2.51
CA ILE A 45 40.56 -12.29 3.39
C ILE A 45 39.98 -10.99 3.91
N ASN A 46 39.15 -10.29 3.11
CA ASN A 46 38.53 -9.04 3.53
C ASN A 46 37.49 -9.29 4.64
N PHE A 47 36.69 -10.35 4.54
CA PHE A 47 35.77 -10.75 5.60
C PHE A 47 36.51 -11.19 6.86
N ILE A 48 37.64 -11.95 6.71
CA ILE A 48 38.49 -12.35 7.83
C ILE A 48 39.10 -11.11 8.52
N TYR A 49 39.54 -10.14 7.75
CA TYR A 49 40.02 -8.86 8.28
C TYR A 49 38.94 -8.11 9.08
N LEU A 50 37.72 -8.05 8.57
CA LEU A 50 36.58 -7.40 9.26
C LEU A 50 36.16 -8.11 10.56
N LEU A 51 36.50 -9.39 10.72
CA LEU A 51 36.28 -10.13 11.95
C LEU A 51 37.25 -9.76 13.08
N GLU A 52 38.33 -9.00 12.78
CA GLU A 52 39.26 -8.49 13.81
C GLU A 52 39.82 -9.63 14.70
N GLY A 53 40.16 -10.78 14.12
CA GLY A 53 40.67 -11.95 14.83
C GLY A 53 39.59 -12.86 15.48
N MET A 54 38.32 -12.53 15.37
CA MET A 54 37.25 -13.37 15.85
C MET A 54 36.94 -14.51 14.85
N PRO A 55 36.45 -15.66 15.31
CA PRO A 55 36.03 -16.75 14.41
C PRO A 55 34.81 -16.35 13.57
N ALA A 56 34.67 -16.97 12.38
CA ALA A 56 33.54 -16.76 11.50
C ALA A 56 32.20 -17.07 12.23
N HIS A 57 31.30 -16.11 12.23
CA HIS A 57 29.99 -16.24 12.85
C HIS A 57 29.11 -17.24 12.11
N ASP A 58 28.31 -17.99 12.86
CA ASP A 58 27.33 -18.89 12.28
C ASP A 58 26.21 -18.13 11.55
N HIS A 59 25.70 -18.72 10.45
CA HIS A 59 24.63 -18.13 9.63
C HIS A 59 23.37 -17.78 10.43
N ALA A 60 23.04 -18.56 11.48
CA ALA A 60 21.91 -18.25 12.34
C ALA A 60 22.15 -16.99 13.18
N THR A 61 23.37 -16.72 13.58
CA THR A 61 23.77 -15.48 14.27
C THR A 61 23.64 -14.28 13.32
N ILE A 62 24.13 -14.42 12.10
CA ILE A 62 24.02 -13.37 11.06
C ILE A 62 22.54 -13.09 10.74
N ALA A 63 21.75 -14.13 10.50
CA ALA A 63 20.32 -13.99 10.23
C ALA A 63 19.55 -13.35 11.40
N ARG A 64 19.93 -13.68 12.64
CA ARG A 64 19.36 -13.10 13.85
C ARG A 64 19.74 -11.64 14.01
N PHE A 65 20.98 -11.27 13.68
CA PHE A 65 21.41 -9.88 13.66
C PHE A 65 20.54 -9.06 12.70
N ILE A 66 20.41 -9.48 11.45
CA ILE A 66 19.62 -8.75 10.44
C ILE A 66 18.15 -8.65 10.89
N SER A 67 17.56 -9.74 11.34
CA SER A 67 16.12 -9.82 11.60
C SER A 67 15.65 -9.22 12.93
N LEU A 68 16.51 -9.09 13.93
CA LEU A 68 16.13 -8.62 15.27
C LEU A 68 16.87 -7.33 15.68
N HIS A 69 18.15 -7.22 15.35
CA HIS A 69 18.96 -6.10 15.77
C HIS A 69 18.99 -4.97 14.72
N PHE A 70 19.37 -5.29 13.51
CA PHE A 70 19.47 -4.29 12.44
C PHE A 70 18.09 -3.78 12.03
N SER A 71 17.10 -4.66 11.86
CA SER A 71 15.74 -4.26 11.49
C SER A 71 15.06 -3.32 12.50
N ALA A 72 15.49 -3.35 13.76
CA ALA A 72 14.95 -2.47 14.80
C ALA A 72 15.52 -1.03 14.74
N CYS A 73 16.66 -0.82 14.09
CA CYS A 73 17.36 0.47 14.08
C CYS A 73 17.78 0.95 12.67
N ALA A 74 17.40 0.23 11.61
CA ALA A 74 17.82 0.54 10.24
C ALA A 74 17.50 1.99 9.84
N LYS A 75 16.28 2.49 10.12
CA LYS A 75 15.90 3.88 9.83
C LYS A 75 16.74 4.90 10.60
N VAL A 76 17.04 4.63 11.86
CA VAL A 76 17.86 5.54 12.68
C VAL A 76 19.29 5.59 12.16
N LEU A 77 19.84 4.46 11.72
CA LEU A 77 21.19 4.41 11.14
C LEU A 77 21.23 5.13 9.78
N LEU A 78 20.21 4.96 8.95
CA LEU A 78 20.08 5.69 7.69
C LEU A 78 19.97 7.20 7.95
N ALA A 79 19.16 7.63 8.92
CA ALA A 79 19.05 9.04 9.31
C ALA A 79 20.40 9.63 9.74
N GLN A 80 21.13 8.91 10.58
CA GLN A 80 22.48 9.36 11.02
C GLN A 80 23.45 9.48 9.85
N MET A 81 23.37 8.58 8.86
CA MET A 81 24.18 8.67 7.65
C MET A 81 23.78 9.89 6.82
N SER A 82 22.49 10.12 6.62
CA SER A 82 21.97 11.26 5.85
C SER A 82 22.29 12.60 6.52
N ASP A 83 22.16 12.69 7.84
CA ASP A 83 22.56 13.87 8.62
C ASP A 83 24.06 14.13 8.50
N LEU A 84 24.89 13.09 8.50
CA LEU A 84 26.33 13.22 8.29
C LEU A 84 26.65 13.73 6.88
N LEU A 85 26.01 13.20 5.83
CA LEU A 85 26.18 13.67 4.45
C LEU A 85 25.78 15.13 4.32
N TYR A 86 24.69 15.54 4.97
CA TYR A 86 24.26 16.94 5.02
C TYR A 86 25.29 17.85 5.71
N LEU A 87 25.82 17.42 6.85
CA LEU A 87 26.86 18.18 7.59
C LEU A 87 28.17 18.29 6.81
N LEU A 88 28.52 17.29 6.00
CA LEU A 88 29.69 17.31 5.13
C LEU A 88 29.48 18.11 3.84
N GLY A 89 28.25 18.53 3.54
CA GLY A 89 27.92 19.25 2.32
C GLY A 89 27.84 18.36 1.07
N GLU A 90 27.78 17.03 1.24
CA GLU A 90 27.63 16.06 0.12
C GLU A 90 26.22 16.06 -0.44
N ILE A 91 25.21 16.37 0.37
CA ILE A 91 23.82 16.55 -0.04
C ILE A 91 23.35 17.97 0.26
N SER A 92 22.45 18.46 -0.59
CA SER A 92 21.99 19.84 -0.53
C SER A 92 21.01 20.12 0.62
N GLY A 93 20.21 19.13 1.01
CA GLY A 93 19.10 19.31 1.94
C GLY A 93 17.97 20.22 1.42
N LYS A 94 18.03 20.65 0.15
CA LYS A 94 17.05 21.55 -0.48
C LYS A 94 15.98 20.79 -1.22
N THR A 95 16.37 19.92 -2.15
CA THR A 95 15.47 19.23 -3.09
C THR A 95 15.56 17.72 -2.88
N ILE A 96 14.41 17.09 -2.65
CA ILE A 96 14.32 15.62 -2.59
C ILE A 96 13.65 15.09 -3.85
N PHE A 97 14.29 14.14 -4.52
CA PHE A 97 13.76 13.41 -5.67
C PHE A 97 13.16 12.08 -5.19
N ILE A 98 11.86 11.90 -5.41
CA ILE A 98 11.15 10.72 -4.91
C ILE A 98 10.66 9.86 -6.08
N ASP A 99 10.96 8.56 -6.01
CA ASP A 99 10.40 7.55 -6.92
C ASP A 99 10.14 6.25 -6.17
N GLY A 100 9.30 5.41 -6.77
CA GLY A 100 8.87 4.14 -6.19
C GLY A 100 9.02 2.96 -7.15
N THR A 101 9.42 1.82 -6.57
CA THR A 101 9.46 0.57 -7.31
C THR A 101 8.91 -0.60 -6.49
N LYS A 102 8.57 -1.68 -7.18
CA LYS A 102 8.04 -2.89 -6.55
C LYS A 102 9.12 -3.95 -6.49
N ILE A 103 9.37 -4.49 -5.28
CA ILE A 103 10.29 -5.60 -5.04
C ILE A 103 9.50 -6.78 -4.49
N GLU A 104 9.77 -7.99 -5.03
CA GLU A 104 9.07 -9.22 -4.65
C GLU A 104 9.39 -9.61 -3.20
N SER A 105 8.37 -9.95 -2.42
CA SER A 105 8.50 -10.46 -1.06
C SER A 105 9.02 -11.91 -1.04
N ALA A 106 9.63 -12.32 0.07
CA ALA A 106 9.99 -13.73 0.34
C ALA A 106 8.77 -14.67 0.49
N ALA A 107 7.59 -14.23 0.10
CA ALA A 107 6.35 -14.98 0.24
C ALA A 107 6.11 -15.98 -0.90
N ASN A 108 5.29 -16.99 -0.60
CA ASN A 108 4.81 -17.90 -1.63
C ASN A 108 3.67 -17.22 -2.45
N LYS A 109 3.85 -17.15 -3.76
CA LYS A 109 2.90 -16.52 -4.69
C LYS A 109 1.54 -17.21 -4.80
N TYR A 110 1.41 -18.44 -4.34
CA TYR A 110 0.16 -19.21 -4.36
C TYR A 110 -0.66 -19.11 -3.06
N THR A 111 -0.15 -18.49 -2.03
CA THR A 111 -0.81 -18.37 -0.71
C THR A 111 -1.52 -17.02 -0.55
N PHE A 112 -2.39 -16.69 -1.47
CA PHE A 112 -3.10 -15.42 -1.49
C PHE A 112 -4.39 -15.42 -0.67
N VAL A 113 -4.74 -14.24 -0.14
CA VAL A 113 -6.01 -13.94 0.53
C VAL A 113 -6.58 -12.66 -0.07
N TRP A 114 -7.78 -12.74 -0.67
CA TRP A 114 -8.44 -11.63 -1.35
C TRP A 114 -9.61 -11.07 -0.55
N LYS A 115 -9.64 -9.75 -0.34
CA LYS A 115 -10.71 -9.05 0.38
C LYS A 115 -12.10 -9.37 -0.20
N ARG A 116 -12.24 -9.29 -1.52
CA ARG A 116 -13.51 -9.58 -2.22
C ARG A 116 -14.02 -11.00 -1.96
N ALA A 117 -13.14 -11.99 -1.95
CA ALA A 117 -13.51 -13.37 -1.69
C ALA A 117 -13.98 -13.57 -0.23
N ILE A 118 -13.25 -12.97 0.74
CA ILE A 118 -13.63 -13.05 2.15
C ILE A 118 -14.97 -12.36 2.39
N THR A 119 -15.17 -11.15 1.88
CA THR A 119 -16.42 -10.39 2.05
C THR A 119 -17.61 -11.16 1.46
N LYS A 120 -17.45 -11.77 0.27
CA LYS A 120 -18.48 -12.60 -0.34
C LYS A 120 -18.79 -13.83 0.50
N ASN A 121 -17.77 -14.54 0.98
CA ASN A 121 -17.94 -15.73 1.80
C ASN A 121 -18.52 -15.40 3.18
N GLN A 122 -18.12 -14.28 3.78
CA GLN A 122 -18.67 -13.79 5.03
C GLN A 122 -20.16 -13.43 4.90
N ALA A 123 -20.56 -12.79 3.80
CA ALA A 123 -21.98 -12.50 3.53
C ALA A 123 -22.80 -13.79 3.44
N ARG A 124 -22.29 -14.81 2.72
CA ARG A 124 -22.93 -16.13 2.65
C ARG A 124 -23.00 -16.84 4.02
N LEU A 125 -21.96 -16.65 4.85
CA LEU A 125 -21.96 -17.18 6.22
C LEU A 125 -23.05 -16.52 7.07
N TYR A 126 -23.23 -15.20 6.96
CA TYR A 126 -24.30 -14.50 7.70
C TYR A 126 -25.70 -14.98 7.31
N THR A 127 -25.96 -15.24 6.03
CA THR A 127 -27.24 -15.85 5.60
C THR A 127 -27.47 -17.21 6.27
N LYS A 128 -26.43 -18.08 6.28
CA LYS A 128 -26.51 -19.39 6.94
C LYS A 128 -26.71 -19.26 8.46
N LEU A 129 -26.06 -18.29 9.07
CA LEU A 129 -26.19 -18.02 10.51
C LEU A 129 -27.61 -17.56 10.87
N SER A 130 -28.23 -16.71 10.05
CA SER A 130 -29.61 -16.28 10.27
C SER A 130 -30.59 -17.45 10.22
N SER A 131 -30.46 -18.35 9.22
CA SER A 131 -31.27 -19.56 9.14
C SER A 131 -31.03 -20.51 10.32
N PHE A 132 -29.77 -20.69 10.71
CA PHE A 132 -29.39 -21.56 11.83
C PHE A 132 -29.93 -21.03 13.18
N VAL A 133 -29.89 -19.72 13.41
CA VAL A 133 -30.46 -19.12 14.64
C VAL A 133 -31.97 -19.30 14.70
N ALA A 134 -32.67 -19.17 13.56
CA ALA A 134 -34.11 -19.41 13.48
C ALA A 134 -34.43 -20.91 13.76
N GLU A 135 -33.65 -21.84 13.20
CA GLU A 135 -33.78 -23.29 13.50
C GLU A 135 -33.55 -23.57 14.99
N CYS A 136 -32.59 -22.92 15.64
CA CYS A 136 -32.35 -23.08 17.07
C CYS A 136 -33.52 -22.51 17.92
N GLU A 137 -34.17 -21.45 17.48
CA GLU A 137 -35.36 -20.91 18.14
C GLU A 137 -36.53 -21.90 18.05
N GLU A 138 -36.75 -22.46 16.87
CA GLU A 138 -37.81 -23.46 16.64
C GLU A 138 -37.58 -24.76 17.43
N LEU A 139 -36.38 -25.32 17.41
CA LEU A 139 -36.07 -26.64 18.00
C LEU A 139 -35.89 -26.59 19.52
N TYR A 140 -35.37 -25.49 20.07
CA TYR A 140 -34.94 -25.40 21.49
C TYR A 140 -35.60 -24.25 22.24
N GLY A 141 -36.47 -23.45 21.62
CA GLY A 141 -37.10 -22.29 22.23
C GLY A 141 -36.12 -21.15 22.60
N ILE A 142 -34.90 -21.17 22.02
CA ILE A 142 -33.84 -20.22 22.36
C ILE A 142 -33.92 -19.00 21.44
N ARG A 143 -34.56 -17.95 21.92
CA ARG A 143 -34.63 -16.68 21.19
C ARG A 143 -33.28 -15.96 21.21
N THR A 144 -32.75 -15.65 20.04
CA THR A 144 -31.48 -14.93 19.89
C THR A 144 -31.73 -13.54 19.31
N VAL A 145 -31.49 -12.51 20.10
CA VAL A 145 -31.63 -11.11 19.67
C VAL A 145 -30.30 -10.59 19.12
N TYR A 146 -30.32 -10.03 17.91
CA TYR A 146 -29.21 -9.36 17.27
C TYR A 146 -29.73 -8.20 16.42
N GLN A 147 -28.87 -7.20 16.18
CA GLN A 147 -29.19 -6.08 15.29
C GLN A 147 -28.95 -6.47 13.81
N ASP A 148 -28.21 -5.69 13.05
CA ASP A 148 -27.95 -5.94 11.62
C ASP A 148 -27.19 -7.23 11.33
N ARG A 149 -26.27 -7.65 12.25
CA ARG A 149 -25.38 -8.81 12.04
C ARG A 149 -25.20 -9.62 13.32
N ILE A 150 -25.18 -10.92 13.16
CA ILE A 150 -24.90 -11.86 14.24
C ILE A 150 -23.41 -11.77 14.61
N SER A 151 -23.12 -11.36 15.85
CA SER A 151 -21.76 -11.20 16.35
C SER A 151 -21.18 -12.52 16.89
N ILE A 152 -19.85 -12.59 17.00
CA ILE A 152 -19.15 -13.71 17.69
C ILE A 152 -19.65 -13.84 19.13
N HIS A 153 -19.95 -12.72 19.80
CA HIS A 153 -20.46 -12.72 21.17
C HIS A 153 -21.87 -13.33 21.22
N THR A 154 -22.74 -12.97 20.29
CA THR A 154 -24.11 -13.52 20.16
C THR A 154 -24.05 -15.04 19.99
N LEU A 155 -23.19 -15.55 19.09
CA LEU A 155 -23.02 -16.99 18.88
C LEU A 155 -22.45 -17.72 20.10
N LYS A 156 -21.54 -17.10 20.85
CA LYS A 156 -21.04 -17.65 22.12
C LYS A 156 -22.13 -17.74 23.18
N ARG A 157 -23.05 -16.75 23.23
CA ARG A 157 -24.22 -16.79 24.13
C ARG A 157 -25.16 -17.94 23.72
N LEU A 158 -25.47 -18.06 22.42
CA LEU A 158 -26.27 -19.17 21.90
C LEU A 158 -25.65 -20.52 22.25
N LYS A 159 -24.34 -20.69 22.04
CA LYS A 159 -23.61 -21.91 22.44
C LYS A 159 -23.80 -22.23 23.92
N LYS A 160 -23.67 -21.22 24.80
CA LYS A 160 -23.87 -21.41 26.26
C LYS A 160 -25.29 -21.84 26.59
N GLN A 161 -26.29 -21.32 25.88
CA GLN A 161 -27.71 -21.73 26.05
C GLN A 161 -27.95 -23.16 25.58
N LEU A 162 -27.47 -23.54 24.40
CA LEU A 162 -27.54 -24.93 23.90
C LEU A 162 -26.81 -25.94 24.82
N CYS A 163 -25.68 -25.54 25.42
CA CYS A 163 -25.01 -26.36 26.44
C CYS A 163 -25.84 -26.52 27.73
N ARG A 164 -26.65 -25.54 28.11
CA ARG A 164 -27.59 -25.67 29.23
C ARG A 164 -28.70 -26.69 28.91
N VAL A 165 -29.27 -26.64 27.71
CA VAL A 165 -30.26 -27.65 27.24
C VAL A 165 -29.64 -29.05 27.30
N LYS A 166 -28.39 -29.20 26.82
CA LYS A 166 -27.66 -30.48 26.93
C LYS A 166 -27.66 -31.03 28.34
N VAL A 167 -27.37 -30.20 29.35
CA VAL A 167 -27.29 -30.60 30.74
C VAL A 167 -28.69 -30.91 31.31
N GLN A 168 -29.68 -30.07 30.98
CA GLN A 168 -31.07 -30.25 31.45
C GLN A 168 -31.71 -31.54 30.93
N GLU A 169 -31.43 -31.89 29.65
CA GLU A 169 -31.95 -33.11 29.03
C GLU A 169 -31.07 -34.33 29.25
N GLY A 170 -29.97 -34.24 30.01
CA GLY A 170 -29.06 -35.34 30.28
C GLY A 170 -28.38 -35.95 29.06
N ILE A 171 -28.26 -35.18 27.94
CA ILE A 171 -27.76 -35.73 26.68
C ILE A 171 -26.25 -35.98 26.75
N VAL A 172 -25.86 -37.22 26.52
CA VAL A 172 -24.46 -37.63 26.37
C VAL A 172 -24.07 -37.61 24.89
N PHE A 173 -23.00 -36.94 24.59
CA PHE A 173 -22.49 -36.89 23.20
C PHE A 173 -21.77 -38.15 22.81
N VAL A 174 -22.02 -38.60 21.62
CA VAL A 174 -21.41 -39.81 21.05
C VAL A 174 -20.32 -39.42 20.05
N HIS A 175 -19.22 -40.17 20.09
CA HIS A 175 -18.08 -39.97 19.19
C HIS A 175 -17.75 -41.27 18.47
N GLY A 176 -17.15 -41.18 17.29
CA GLY A 176 -16.72 -42.33 16.50
C GLY A 176 -17.65 -42.64 15.30
N ILE A 177 -17.18 -43.53 14.43
CA ILE A 177 -17.86 -43.95 13.21
C ILE A 177 -19.04 -44.88 13.57
N GLY A 178 -20.17 -44.71 12.87
CA GLY A 178 -21.34 -45.60 13.04
C GLY A 178 -22.29 -45.24 14.19
N ARG A 179 -21.97 -44.24 15.03
CA ARG A 179 -22.86 -43.80 16.12
C ARG A 179 -23.75 -42.64 15.67
N ARG A 180 -25.06 -42.76 15.93
CA ARG A 180 -26.05 -41.73 15.54
C ARG A 180 -26.02 -40.54 16.53
N LYS A 181 -25.61 -39.38 16.07
CA LYS A 181 -25.58 -38.14 16.86
C LYS A 181 -26.99 -37.59 17.06
N THR A 182 -27.24 -37.05 18.25
CA THR A 182 -28.47 -36.31 18.54
C THR A 182 -28.53 -35.02 17.71
N GLN A 183 -29.75 -34.44 17.55
CA GLN A 183 -29.92 -33.17 16.84
C GLN A 183 -29.16 -32.03 17.54
N LEU A 184 -29.20 -31.98 18.88
CA LEU A 184 -28.48 -31.00 19.68
C LEU A 184 -26.98 -31.07 19.50
N GLN A 185 -26.42 -32.31 19.41
CA GLN A 185 -24.98 -32.48 19.15
C GLN A 185 -24.60 -31.92 17.76
N LYS A 186 -25.41 -32.21 16.74
CA LYS A 186 -25.19 -31.66 15.38
C LYS A 186 -25.24 -30.15 15.37
N SER A 187 -26.22 -29.55 16.05
CA SER A 187 -26.37 -28.10 16.13
C SER A 187 -25.18 -27.44 16.84
N LEU A 188 -24.66 -28.04 17.93
CA LEU A 188 -23.47 -27.52 18.61
C LEU A 188 -22.20 -27.65 17.77
N GLU A 189 -21.99 -28.78 17.10
CA GLU A 189 -20.85 -28.96 16.18
C GLU A 189 -20.91 -27.97 15.00
N GLN A 190 -22.09 -27.74 14.44
CA GLN A 190 -22.30 -26.78 13.37
C GLN A 190 -22.07 -25.33 13.85
N LEU A 191 -22.53 -24.99 15.05
CA LEU A 191 -22.29 -23.69 15.67
C LEU A 191 -20.79 -23.43 15.89
N ASP A 192 -20.05 -24.46 16.32
CA ASP A 192 -18.60 -24.36 16.49
C ASP A 192 -17.88 -24.11 15.17
N GLN A 193 -18.29 -24.79 14.09
CA GLN A 193 -17.76 -24.54 12.75
C GLN A 193 -18.06 -23.12 12.28
N TYR A 194 -19.25 -22.59 12.53
CA TYR A 194 -19.61 -21.22 12.19
C TYR A 194 -18.82 -20.19 13.00
N LEU A 195 -18.64 -20.43 14.30
CA LEU A 195 -17.82 -19.58 15.17
C LEU A 195 -16.37 -19.51 14.69
N GLU A 196 -15.78 -20.65 14.34
CA GLU A 196 -14.40 -20.69 13.83
C GLU A 196 -14.25 -19.95 12.50
N LYS A 197 -15.16 -20.19 11.55
CA LYS A 197 -15.16 -19.47 10.28
C LYS A 197 -15.34 -17.96 10.46
N LEU A 198 -16.23 -17.54 11.34
CA LEU A 198 -16.46 -16.12 11.59
C LEU A 198 -15.23 -15.46 12.23
N LYS A 199 -14.58 -16.12 13.19
CA LYS A 199 -13.30 -15.68 13.77
C LYS A 199 -12.21 -15.60 12.70
N GLU A 200 -12.10 -16.62 11.83
CA GLU A 200 -11.14 -16.66 10.74
C GLU A 200 -11.33 -15.48 9.77
N TYR A 201 -12.56 -15.22 9.34
CA TYR A 201 -12.85 -14.09 8.44
C TYR A 201 -12.58 -12.74 9.11
N THR A 202 -12.94 -12.59 10.39
CA THR A 202 -12.65 -11.38 11.15
C THR A 202 -11.14 -11.13 11.25
N LYS A 203 -10.36 -12.16 11.58
CA LYS A 203 -8.89 -12.08 11.62
C LYS A 203 -8.30 -11.73 10.25
N LYS A 204 -8.78 -12.37 9.17
CA LYS A 204 -8.32 -12.06 7.81
C LYS A 204 -8.63 -10.63 7.40
N LEU A 205 -9.84 -10.12 7.71
CA LEU A 205 -10.21 -8.73 7.42
C LEU A 205 -9.40 -7.74 8.24
N TYR A 206 -9.10 -8.05 9.50
CA TYR A 206 -8.20 -7.24 10.33
C TYR A 206 -6.78 -7.17 9.73
N THR A 207 -6.21 -8.32 9.33
CA THR A 207 -4.89 -8.37 8.67
C THR A 207 -4.87 -7.63 7.34
N LEU A 208 -5.97 -7.67 6.57
CA LEU A 208 -6.11 -6.92 5.32
C LEU A 208 -6.10 -5.41 5.53
N GLY A 209 -6.78 -4.93 6.57
CA GLY A 209 -7.02 -3.51 6.72
C GLY A 209 -7.72 -2.92 5.49
N ASP A 210 -7.12 -1.90 4.90
CA ASP A 210 -7.62 -1.24 3.68
C ASP A 210 -7.11 -1.89 2.37
N ARG A 211 -6.15 -2.82 2.45
CA ARG A 211 -5.59 -3.55 1.30
C ARG A 211 -6.60 -4.49 0.66
N ASN A 212 -6.40 -4.78 -0.63
CA ASN A 212 -7.22 -5.71 -1.38
C ASN A 212 -6.79 -7.18 -1.24
N SER A 213 -5.55 -7.42 -0.83
CA SER A 213 -4.98 -8.76 -0.69
C SER A 213 -3.79 -8.78 0.26
N TYR A 214 -3.43 -9.98 0.73
CA TYR A 214 -2.15 -10.24 1.38
C TYR A 214 -1.72 -11.71 1.14
N SER A 215 -0.43 -12.03 1.38
CA SER A 215 0.06 -13.40 1.36
C SER A 215 -0.02 -14.04 2.76
N LYS A 216 -0.46 -15.30 2.85
CA LYS A 216 -0.50 -16.03 4.14
C LYS A 216 0.90 -16.23 4.73
N THR A 217 1.92 -16.32 3.87
CA THR A 217 3.32 -16.55 4.30
C THR A 217 4.05 -15.26 4.62
N ASP A 218 3.55 -14.11 4.18
CA ASP A 218 4.01 -12.78 4.56
C ASP A 218 2.80 -11.83 4.61
N PRO A 219 2.15 -11.71 5.77
CA PRO A 219 0.92 -10.92 5.91
C PRO A 219 1.06 -9.43 5.60
N ASP A 220 2.27 -8.89 5.65
CA ASP A 220 2.53 -7.49 5.33
C ASP A 220 2.63 -7.23 3.83
N ALA A 221 2.98 -8.26 3.04
CA ALA A 221 3.09 -8.15 1.59
C ALA A 221 1.73 -8.17 0.90
N THR A 222 1.56 -7.32 -0.11
CA THR A 222 0.35 -7.23 -0.94
C THR A 222 0.62 -7.77 -2.34
N PHE A 223 -0.37 -8.39 -2.95
CA PHE A 223 -0.25 -8.84 -4.35
C PHE A 223 -0.32 -7.64 -5.29
N MET A 224 0.77 -7.43 -6.03
CA MET A 224 0.98 -6.31 -6.94
C MET A 224 1.36 -6.81 -8.33
N ARG A 225 1.02 -6.02 -9.36
CA ARG A 225 1.55 -6.22 -10.70
C ARG A 225 2.97 -5.69 -10.74
N MET A 226 3.93 -6.55 -11.11
CA MET A 226 5.34 -6.18 -11.23
C MET A 226 5.58 -5.46 -12.56
N LYS A 227 6.59 -4.55 -12.60
CA LYS A 227 7.04 -3.92 -13.87
C LYS A 227 7.71 -4.94 -14.77
N GLU A 228 8.50 -5.85 -14.20
CA GLU A 228 9.25 -6.91 -14.88
C GLU A 228 8.37 -8.16 -15.12
N ASP A 229 7.23 -8.01 -15.76
CA ASP A 229 6.42 -9.14 -16.21
C ASP A 229 6.83 -9.53 -17.63
N ALA A 230 7.91 -10.31 -17.74
CA ALA A 230 8.48 -10.74 -19.01
C ALA A 230 7.48 -11.49 -19.91
N MET A 231 6.47 -12.12 -19.32
CA MET A 231 5.42 -12.84 -20.05
C MET A 231 4.23 -11.94 -20.42
N LEU A 232 4.19 -10.70 -19.98
CA LEU A 232 3.10 -9.73 -20.19
C LEU A 232 1.71 -10.27 -19.84
N ASN A 233 1.64 -11.27 -18.97
CA ASN A 233 0.39 -11.95 -18.59
C ASN A 233 -0.33 -11.29 -17.39
N GLY A 234 0.22 -10.20 -16.86
CA GLY A 234 -0.34 -9.46 -15.73
C GLY A 234 -0.29 -10.22 -14.40
N GLN A 235 0.63 -11.18 -14.26
CA GLN A 235 0.77 -11.96 -13.05
C GLN A 235 1.00 -11.08 -11.82
N LEU A 236 0.19 -11.31 -10.79
CA LEU A 236 0.35 -10.66 -9.50
C LEU A 236 1.32 -11.46 -8.63
N LYS A 237 2.29 -10.76 -8.02
CA LYS A 237 3.21 -11.33 -7.04
C LYS A 237 3.07 -10.62 -5.70
N PRO A 238 3.29 -11.34 -4.57
CA PRO A 238 3.38 -10.68 -3.27
C PRO A 238 4.62 -9.80 -3.25
N ALA A 239 4.44 -8.52 -3.00
CA ALA A 239 5.50 -7.52 -3.11
C ALA A 239 5.28 -6.36 -2.13
N TYR A 240 6.31 -5.56 -1.99
CA TYR A 240 6.29 -4.26 -1.34
C TYR A 240 6.55 -3.18 -2.39
N ASN A 241 5.95 -2.02 -2.19
CA ASN A 241 6.25 -0.80 -2.91
C ASN A 241 7.28 -0.01 -2.09
N ILE A 242 8.53 -0.01 -2.56
CA ILE A 242 9.63 0.71 -1.93
C ILE A 242 9.70 2.11 -2.52
N GLN A 243 9.94 3.09 -1.66
CA GLN A 243 10.10 4.49 -2.01
C GLN A 243 11.53 4.91 -1.66
N HIS A 244 12.25 5.51 -2.61
CA HIS A 244 13.53 6.14 -2.39
C HIS A 244 13.36 7.66 -2.43
N GLY A 245 13.99 8.35 -1.46
CA GLY A 245 14.28 9.76 -1.52
C GLY A 245 15.76 9.95 -1.81
N VAL A 246 16.06 10.67 -2.87
CA VAL A 246 17.43 10.85 -3.37
C VAL A 246 17.77 12.34 -3.40
N ASP A 247 18.97 12.70 -2.95
CA ASP A 247 19.55 14.03 -3.07
C ASP A 247 21.03 13.87 -3.44
N SER A 248 21.47 14.58 -4.47
CA SER A 248 22.87 14.55 -4.96
C SER A 248 23.39 13.12 -5.22
N GLU A 249 22.54 12.27 -5.81
CA GLU A 249 22.81 10.86 -6.12
C GLU A 249 22.88 9.91 -4.88
N TYR A 250 22.76 10.44 -3.66
CA TYR A 250 22.67 9.64 -2.44
C TYR A 250 21.22 9.28 -2.11
N ILE A 251 20.95 8.03 -1.76
CA ILE A 251 19.68 7.61 -1.18
C ILE A 251 19.64 8.09 0.27
N THR A 252 18.92 9.17 0.53
CA THR A 252 18.85 9.81 1.85
C THR A 252 17.72 9.26 2.71
N TRP A 253 16.66 8.71 2.09
CA TRP A 253 15.57 8.09 2.82
C TRP A 253 14.94 6.93 2.05
N ILE A 254 14.50 5.93 2.81
CA ILE A 254 13.80 4.75 2.27
C ILE A 254 12.57 4.47 3.12
N ASP A 255 11.42 4.21 2.48
CA ASP A 255 10.27 3.59 3.13
C ASP A 255 9.66 2.49 2.28
N ILE A 256 8.96 1.57 2.94
CA ILE A 256 8.28 0.45 2.30
C ILE A 256 6.79 0.54 2.56
N SER A 257 5.99 0.46 1.51
CA SER A 257 4.53 0.49 1.60
C SER A 257 3.92 -0.82 1.11
N PRO A 258 2.86 -1.32 1.77
CA PRO A 258 2.06 -2.41 1.26
C PRO A 258 1.06 -1.95 0.19
N HIS A 259 1.00 -0.66 -0.14
CA HIS A 259 0.09 -0.11 -1.14
C HIS A 259 0.72 -0.14 -2.53
N PRO A 260 0.01 -0.66 -3.56
CA PRO A 260 0.55 -0.79 -4.91
C PRO A 260 0.58 0.53 -5.71
N THR A 261 0.02 1.62 -5.17
CA THR A 261 -0.07 2.94 -5.82
C THR A 261 0.69 3.99 -5.03
N ASP A 262 1.41 4.84 -5.73
CA ASP A 262 2.32 5.83 -5.14
C ASP A 262 1.59 7.04 -4.55
N THR A 263 0.37 7.34 -5.00
CA THR A 263 -0.48 8.41 -4.43
C THR A 263 -0.69 8.29 -2.91
N ARG A 264 -0.57 7.08 -2.36
CA ARG A 264 -0.78 6.81 -0.93
C ARG A 264 0.51 6.66 -0.12
N THR A 265 1.66 6.72 -0.78
CA THR A 265 2.97 6.51 -0.14
C THR A 265 3.66 7.81 0.22
N LEU A 266 3.38 8.91 -0.50
CA LEU A 266 4.12 10.17 -0.37
C LEU A 266 4.00 10.79 1.02
N ILE A 267 2.78 10.99 1.52
CA ILE A 267 2.56 11.62 2.83
C ILE A 267 3.19 10.81 3.98
N PRO A 268 2.98 9.48 4.06
CA PRO A 268 3.69 8.66 5.06
C PRO A 268 5.21 8.74 4.93
N PHE A 269 5.73 8.74 3.70
CA PHE A 269 7.16 8.83 3.43
C PHE A 269 7.74 10.16 3.93
N LEU A 270 7.13 11.30 3.55
CA LEU A 270 7.60 12.64 3.97
C LEU A 270 7.54 12.81 5.49
N LYS A 271 6.44 12.41 6.12
CA LYS A 271 6.31 12.46 7.59
C LYS A 271 7.34 11.62 8.31
N ASP A 272 7.58 10.41 7.82
CA ASP A 272 8.54 9.49 8.42
C ASP A 272 9.98 10.01 8.26
N MET A 273 10.31 10.54 7.09
CA MET A 273 11.60 11.17 6.82
C MET A 273 11.84 12.38 7.73
N GLU A 274 10.89 13.31 7.80
CA GLU A 274 10.99 14.52 8.63
C GLU A 274 11.07 14.23 10.14
N ASN A 275 10.49 13.12 10.60
CA ASN A 275 10.59 12.70 11.99
C ASN A 275 11.96 12.13 12.37
N HIS A 276 12.79 11.79 11.40
CA HIS A 276 14.09 11.15 11.65
C HIS A 276 15.28 12.01 11.26
N LEU A 277 15.19 12.79 10.18
CA LEU A 277 16.26 13.66 9.72
C LEU A 277 16.35 14.93 10.57
N GLY A 278 17.57 15.43 10.80
CA GLY A 278 17.83 16.69 11.48
C GLY A 278 17.59 17.95 10.63
N PHE A 279 17.15 17.77 9.37
CA PHE A 279 16.85 18.83 8.41
C PHE A 279 15.60 18.54 7.61
N LYS A 280 15.07 19.54 6.91
CA LYS A 280 13.84 19.43 6.12
C LYS A 280 14.07 19.93 4.71
N TYR A 281 13.68 19.11 3.75
CA TYR A 281 13.69 19.50 2.33
C TYR A 281 12.60 20.53 2.04
N SER A 282 12.95 21.59 1.29
CA SER A 282 12.02 22.62 0.89
C SER A 282 11.30 22.33 -0.44
N GLU A 283 11.83 21.43 -1.25
CA GLU A 283 11.32 21.08 -2.57
C GLU A 283 11.15 19.56 -2.69
N VAL A 284 9.98 19.15 -3.18
CA VAL A 284 9.61 17.74 -3.38
C VAL A 284 9.34 17.50 -4.86
N VAL A 285 10.17 16.69 -5.48
CA VAL A 285 10.09 16.34 -6.90
C VAL A 285 9.68 14.88 -7.04
N ALA A 286 8.54 14.61 -7.70
CA ALA A 286 8.03 13.27 -7.88
C ALA A 286 7.37 13.06 -9.25
N ASP A 287 7.12 11.79 -9.61
CA ASP A 287 6.49 11.46 -10.88
C ASP A 287 4.95 11.59 -10.82
N ALA A 288 4.31 11.32 -11.97
CA ALA A 288 2.86 11.40 -12.12
C ALA A 288 2.08 10.40 -11.24
N GLY A 289 2.72 9.34 -10.76
CA GLY A 289 2.12 8.35 -9.86
C GLY A 289 1.75 8.93 -8.49
N TYR A 290 2.40 10.01 -8.09
CA TYR A 290 2.17 10.68 -6.80
C TYR A 290 1.13 11.80 -6.88
N GLU A 291 0.64 12.16 -8.08
CA GLU A 291 -0.30 13.25 -8.23
C GLU A 291 -1.63 12.98 -7.54
N SER A 292 -1.96 13.77 -6.53
CA SER A 292 -3.27 13.79 -5.88
C SER A 292 -3.52 15.14 -5.19
N GLU A 293 -4.80 15.49 -5.01
CA GLU A 293 -5.20 16.71 -4.30
C GLU A 293 -4.66 16.72 -2.86
N GLU A 294 -4.74 15.58 -2.17
CA GLU A 294 -4.27 15.39 -0.81
C GLU A 294 -2.75 15.61 -0.70
N ASN A 295 -1.97 15.10 -1.68
CA ASN A 295 -0.52 15.25 -1.68
C ASN A 295 -0.10 16.71 -1.95
N TYR A 296 -0.74 17.38 -2.87
CA TYR A 296 -0.45 18.81 -3.14
C TYR A 296 -0.71 19.67 -1.91
N LEU A 297 -1.87 19.51 -1.28
CA LEU A 297 -2.22 20.28 -0.09
C LEU A 297 -1.31 19.97 1.08
N PHE A 298 -0.96 18.69 1.28
CA PHE A 298 -0.03 18.30 2.35
C PHE A 298 1.34 18.95 2.19
N ILE A 299 1.91 18.93 0.97
CA ILE A 299 3.23 19.54 0.70
C ILE A 299 3.19 21.03 0.98
N GLU A 300 2.12 21.72 0.53
CA GLU A 300 1.93 23.16 0.75
C GLU A 300 1.74 23.50 2.24
N GLU A 301 0.85 22.78 2.94
CA GLU A 301 0.62 22.95 4.38
C GLU A 301 1.90 22.70 5.19
N ASN A 302 2.75 21.81 4.69
CA ASN A 302 4.03 21.49 5.29
C ASN A 302 5.13 22.54 4.96
N GLY A 303 4.79 23.60 4.24
CA GLY A 303 5.72 24.68 3.84
C GLY A 303 6.75 24.26 2.79
N GLN A 304 6.44 23.25 1.99
CA GLN A 304 7.28 22.72 0.92
C GLN A 304 6.70 23.08 -0.45
N THR A 305 7.52 23.03 -1.49
CA THR A 305 7.11 23.27 -2.87
C THR A 305 7.04 21.96 -3.64
N ALA A 306 5.89 21.68 -4.25
CA ALA A 306 5.69 20.49 -5.09
C ALA A 306 6.17 20.74 -6.52
N TYR A 307 6.85 19.74 -7.09
CA TYR A 307 7.16 19.60 -8.51
C TYR A 307 6.75 18.19 -8.94
N ILE A 308 5.43 17.96 -9.07
CA ILE A 308 4.87 16.66 -9.39
C ILE A 308 4.32 16.67 -10.81
N LYS A 309 4.82 15.79 -11.67
CA LYS A 309 4.36 15.70 -13.04
C LYS A 309 2.87 15.33 -13.10
N PRO A 310 1.98 16.15 -13.72
CA PRO A 310 0.58 15.77 -13.85
C PRO A 310 0.37 14.48 -14.63
N GLN A 311 -0.59 13.65 -14.23
CA GLN A 311 -0.87 12.35 -14.86
C GLN A 311 -1.23 12.48 -16.35
N ASN A 312 -1.82 13.59 -16.75
CA ASN A 312 -2.20 13.85 -18.13
C ASN A 312 -1.13 14.62 -18.95
N TYR A 313 0.02 14.95 -18.36
CA TYR A 313 1.02 15.83 -18.98
C TYR A 313 1.47 15.37 -20.37
N GLU A 314 1.88 14.10 -20.53
CA GLU A 314 2.33 13.58 -21.83
C GLU A 314 1.17 13.36 -22.80
N ILE A 315 0.06 12.82 -22.28
CA ILE A 315 -1.12 12.54 -23.11
C ILE A 315 -1.75 13.84 -23.63
N SER A 316 -1.73 14.93 -22.83
CA SER A 316 -2.30 16.22 -23.21
C SER A 316 -1.62 16.86 -24.44
N LYS A 317 -0.36 16.50 -24.70
CA LYS A 317 0.37 16.96 -25.89
C LYS A 317 -0.09 16.29 -27.18
N THR A 318 -0.74 15.12 -27.07
CA THR A 318 -1.13 14.33 -28.23
C THR A 318 -2.31 14.96 -28.98
N ARG A 319 -2.30 14.83 -30.33
CA ARG A 319 -3.40 15.29 -31.20
C ARG A 319 -4.74 14.64 -30.81
N LYS A 320 -4.72 13.37 -30.40
CA LYS A 320 -5.91 12.63 -29.96
C LYS A 320 -6.55 13.26 -28.71
N TYR A 321 -5.73 13.63 -27.73
CA TYR A 321 -6.22 14.29 -26.50
C TYR A 321 -6.84 15.66 -26.81
N LYS A 322 -6.15 16.50 -27.59
CA LYS A 322 -6.59 17.85 -27.96
C LYS A 322 -7.89 17.84 -28.76
N LYS A 323 -8.18 16.77 -29.50
CA LYS A 323 -9.43 16.61 -30.29
C LYS A 323 -10.55 15.88 -29.50
N ASP A 324 -10.29 15.39 -28.29
CA ASP A 324 -11.27 14.65 -27.52
C ASP A 324 -12.30 15.58 -26.86
N ILE A 325 -13.44 15.76 -27.54
CA ILE A 325 -14.55 16.61 -27.11
C ILE A 325 -15.21 16.19 -25.81
N SER A 326 -14.93 14.96 -25.34
CA SER A 326 -15.49 14.46 -24.08
C SER A 326 -14.77 15.03 -22.85
N ARG A 327 -13.59 15.64 -23.04
CA ARG A 327 -12.75 16.14 -21.95
C ARG A 327 -13.09 17.57 -21.60
N ARG A 328 -13.12 17.88 -20.31
CA ARG A 328 -13.38 19.22 -19.81
C ARG A 328 -12.28 20.22 -20.22
N GLU A 329 -11.05 19.75 -20.32
CA GLU A 329 -9.89 20.56 -20.70
C GLU A 329 -9.99 21.11 -22.14
N ASN A 330 -10.86 20.50 -22.96
CA ASN A 330 -11.16 20.92 -24.31
C ASN A 330 -12.52 21.65 -24.44
N MET A 331 -13.13 22.02 -23.30
CA MET A 331 -14.34 22.82 -23.22
C MET A 331 -13.98 24.22 -22.74
N GLU A 332 -14.68 25.24 -23.27
CA GLU A 332 -14.54 26.60 -22.81
C GLU A 332 -15.11 26.74 -21.39
N TYR A 333 -14.35 27.33 -20.47
CA TYR A 333 -14.79 27.57 -19.10
C TYR A 333 -15.06 29.08 -18.90
N HIS A 334 -16.27 29.40 -18.46
CA HIS A 334 -16.70 30.75 -18.12
C HIS A 334 -16.63 30.94 -16.59
N ALA A 335 -15.62 31.65 -16.13
CA ALA A 335 -15.38 31.89 -14.71
C ALA A 335 -16.45 32.75 -14.04
N ASP A 336 -17.03 33.69 -14.77
CA ASP A 336 -18.10 34.61 -14.34
C ASP A 336 -19.40 33.89 -13.95
N ARG A 337 -19.72 32.80 -14.65
CA ARG A 337 -20.91 31.96 -14.44
C ARG A 337 -20.63 30.58 -13.86
N ASP A 338 -19.36 30.29 -13.63
CA ASP A 338 -18.91 28.96 -13.18
C ASP A 338 -19.53 27.84 -14.04
N SER A 339 -19.33 27.90 -15.35
CA SER A 339 -19.93 26.97 -16.30
C SER A 339 -18.97 26.55 -17.42
N TYR A 340 -19.24 25.43 -18.07
CA TYR A 340 -18.50 24.93 -19.22
C TYR A 340 -19.38 24.94 -20.46
N ILE A 341 -18.82 25.34 -21.59
CA ILE A 341 -19.50 25.27 -22.89
C ILE A 341 -18.99 24.07 -23.66
N CYS A 342 -19.88 23.16 -24.07
CA CYS A 342 -19.53 22.01 -24.89
C CYS A 342 -19.39 22.37 -26.37
N LEU A 343 -18.82 21.48 -27.19
CA LEU A 343 -18.62 21.72 -28.64
C LEU A 343 -19.91 22.05 -29.38
N ASN A 344 -21.07 21.62 -28.89
CA ASN A 344 -22.39 21.99 -29.50
C ASN A 344 -22.98 23.27 -28.92
N GLY A 345 -22.19 24.13 -28.27
CA GLY A 345 -22.63 25.40 -27.70
C GLY A 345 -23.56 25.29 -26.49
N ARG A 346 -23.75 24.09 -25.92
CA ARG A 346 -24.60 23.93 -24.74
C ARG A 346 -23.82 24.18 -23.46
N GLU A 347 -24.42 24.93 -22.56
CA GLU A 347 -23.83 25.28 -21.26
C GLU A 347 -24.06 24.15 -20.24
N LEU A 348 -22.99 23.78 -19.55
CA LEU A 348 -23.02 22.86 -18.40
C LEU A 348 -22.91 23.71 -17.14
N THR A 349 -23.97 23.78 -16.37
CA THR A 349 -24.04 24.56 -15.12
C THR A 349 -23.86 23.67 -13.90
N VAL A 350 -23.48 24.29 -12.79
CA VAL A 350 -23.36 23.60 -11.49
C VAL A 350 -24.72 23.06 -11.08
N THR A 351 -24.81 21.79 -10.79
CA THR A 351 -26.04 21.15 -10.30
C THR A 351 -25.95 20.80 -8.84
N ASN A 352 -24.81 20.33 -8.36
CA ASN A 352 -24.58 20.04 -6.96
C ASN A 352 -23.10 19.94 -6.63
N GLU A 353 -22.79 20.00 -5.34
CA GLU A 353 -21.46 19.68 -4.80
C GLU A 353 -21.58 18.47 -3.87
N ARG A 354 -20.59 17.59 -3.96
CA ARG A 354 -20.52 16.41 -3.09
C ARG A 354 -19.17 16.31 -2.42
N ARG A 355 -19.20 16.07 -1.12
CA ARG A 355 -18.01 15.71 -0.36
C ARG A 355 -17.74 14.22 -0.55
N SER A 356 -16.53 13.88 -0.94
CA SER A 356 -16.08 12.50 -1.15
C SER A 356 -14.90 12.22 -0.23
N LYS A 357 -15.06 11.25 0.67
CA LYS A 357 -13.99 10.83 1.56
C LYS A 357 -13.15 9.74 0.88
N THR A 358 -11.84 9.93 0.85
CA THR A 358 -10.87 8.94 0.37
C THR A 358 -10.66 7.83 1.41
N THR A 359 -9.96 6.77 1.02
CA THR A 359 -9.59 5.70 1.98
C THR A 359 -8.54 6.14 2.99
N SER A 360 -7.78 7.20 2.73
CA SER A 360 -6.87 7.86 3.68
C SER A 360 -7.60 8.71 4.73
N GLY A 361 -8.88 9.03 4.46
CA GLY A 361 -9.69 9.89 5.33
C GLY A 361 -9.81 11.33 4.85
N TYR A 362 -9.06 11.72 3.80
CA TYR A 362 -9.12 13.04 3.19
C TYR A 362 -10.50 13.29 2.56
N VAL A 363 -11.03 14.51 2.70
CA VAL A 363 -12.34 14.91 2.17
C VAL A 363 -12.16 15.88 1.01
N SER A 364 -12.38 15.38 -0.20
CA SER A 364 -12.39 16.20 -1.42
C SER A 364 -13.79 16.68 -1.75
N VAL A 365 -13.91 17.94 -2.18
CA VAL A 365 -15.16 18.52 -2.66
C VAL A 365 -15.19 18.41 -4.18
N LYS A 366 -16.27 17.84 -4.71
CA LYS A 366 -16.47 17.63 -6.14
C LYS A 366 -17.70 18.37 -6.62
N THR A 367 -17.51 19.33 -7.52
CA THR A 367 -18.57 20.10 -8.17
C THR A 367 -19.02 19.35 -9.41
N TYR A 368 -20.31 19.18 -9.57
CA TYR A 368 -20.93 18.51 -10.71
C TYR A 368 -21.56 19.52 -11.63
N TYR A 369 -21.06 19.57 -12.87
CA TYR A 369 -21.62 20.39 -13.95
C TYR A 369 -22.41 19.50 -14.88
N ARG A 370 -23.62 19.91 -15.26
CA ARG A 370 -24.51 19.12 -16.10
C ARG A 370 -25.10 19.98 -17.21
N SER A 371 -25.11 19.43 -18.42
CA SER A 371 -25.92 19.99 -19.51
C SER A 371 -27.40 19.74 -19.22
N PRO A 372 -28.28 20.71 -19.36
CA PRO A 372 -29.71 20.56 -19.13
C PRO A 372 -30.32 19.52 -20.08
N ASP A 373 -29.92 19.53 -21.35
CA ASP A 373 -30.36 18.57 -22.34
C ASP A 373 -29.27 18.24 -23.36
N CYS A 374 -29.17 16.96 -23.76
CA CYS A 374 -28.31 16.49 -24.85
C CYS A 374 -29.09 15.75 -25.95
N THR A 375 -30.40 15.96 -26.03
CA THR A 375 -31.25 15.37 -27.06
C THR A 375 -30.91 15.96 -28.42
N GLY A 376 -30.85 15.16 -29.47
CA GLY A 376 -30.57 15.58 -30.86
C GLY A 376 -29.11 16.07 -31.07
N CYS A 377 -28.20 15.90 -30.09
CA CYS A 377 -26.82 16.33 -30.27
C CYS A 377 -26.06 15.37 -31.20
N PRO A 378 -25.47 15.83 -32.31
CA PRO A 378 -24.75 14.97 -33.26
C PRO A 378 -23.48 14.37 -32.63
N TYR A 379 -22.89 15.04 -31.65
CA TYR A 379 -21.66 14.62 -30.97
C TYR A 379 -21.90 13.77 -29.73
N LYS A 380 -23.14 13.37 -29.42
CA LYS A 380 -23.51 12.76 -28.15
C LYS A 380 -22.72 11.48 -27.85
N THR A 381 -22.54 10.61 -28.83
CA THR A 381 -21.84 9.32 -28.69
C THR A 381 -20.34 9.49 -28.46
N GLU A 382 -19.73 10.52 -29.02
CA GLU A 382 -18.32 10.84 -28.81
C GLU A 382 -18.08 11.58 -27.49
N CYS A 383 -19.04 12.45 -27.11
CA CYS A 383 -18.98 13.29 -25.93
C CYS A 383 -19.27 12.52 -24.63
N ILE A 384 -20.25 11.60 -24.63
CA ILE A 384 -20.68 10.83 -23.47
C ILE A 384 -20.11 9.42 -23.57
N LYS A 385 -18.99 9.19 -22.89
CA LYS A 385 -18.32 7.88 -22.80
C LYS A 385 -18.82 7.09 -21.58
N GLY A 386 -18.83 5.79 -21.66
CA GLY A 386 -19.13 4.89 -20.54
C GLY A 386 -20.15 3.81 -20.89
N ASN A 387 -19.64 2.57 -21.04
CA ASN A 387 -20.43 1.41 -21.39
C ASN A 387 -21.13 0.77 -20.16
N ASN A 388 -20.72 1.12 -18.93
CA ASN A 388 -21.23 0.51 -17.70
C ASN A 388 -22.42 1.25 -17.07
N CYS A 389 -23.01 2.21 -17.77
CA CYS A 389 -24.17 2.94 -17.28
C CYS A 389 -25.48 2.22 -17.67
N LYS A 390 -26.36 1.96 -16.70
CA LYS A 390 -27.67 1.32 -16.94
C LYS A 390 -28.66 2.21 -17.69
N THR A 391 -28.45 3.53 -17.69
CA THR A 391 -29.32 4.47 -18.40
C THR A 391 -29.05 4.39 -19.91
N PRO A 392 -30.06 4.25 -20.77
CA PRO A 392 -29.90 4.28 -22.23
C PRO A 392 -29.23 5.60 -22.70
N MET A 393 -28.47 5.53 -23.80
CA MET A 393 -27.69 6.68 -24.30
C MET A 393 -28.60 7.89 -24.62
N GLU A 394 -29.79 7.66 -25.14
CA GLU A 394 -30.76 8.68 -25.53
C GLU A 394 -31.14 9.59 -24.33
N LYS A 395 -31.23 8.98 -23.13
CA LYS A 395 -31.61 9.66 -21.88
C LYS A 395 -30.45 10.23 -21.08
N ARG A 396 -29.20 10.05 -21.56
CA ARG A 396 -28.02 10.58 -20.87
C ARG A 396 -27.76 12.03 -21.24
N ASN A 397 -27.42 12.84 -20.25
CA ASN A 397 -26.87 14.17 -20.43
C ASN A 397 -25.40 14.19 -20.02
N LYS A 398 -24.62 15.10 -20.61
CA LYS A 398 -23.22 15.29 -20.24
C LYS A 398 -23.11 15.78 -18.80
N VAL A 399 -22.26 15.09 -18.02
CA VAL A 399 -21.93 15.47 -16.66
C VAL A 399 -20.40 15.52 -16.53
N LEU A 400 -19.89 16.59 -15.96
CA LEU A 400 -18.50 16.73 -15.54
C LEU A 400 -18.46 16.67 -14.02
N MET A 401 -17.45 16.01 -13.48
CA MET A 401 -17.16 15.98 -12.06
C MET A 401 -15.77 16.59 -11.86
N VAL A 402 -15.71 17.73 -11.19
CA VAL A 402 -14.51 18.55 -11.07
C VAL A 402 -14.20 18.81 -9.60
N SER A 403 -12.97 18.54 -9.17
CA SER A 403 -12.43 19.17 -7.98
C SER A 403 -11.75 20.47 -8.39
N LYS A 404 -12.26 21.61 -7.92
CA LYS A 404 -11.69 22.92 -8.21
C LYS A 404 -10.30 23.05 -7.59
N THR A 405 -10.14 22.60 -6.34
CA THR A 405 -8.86 22.57 -5.62
C THR A 405 -7.80 21.77 -6.39
N MET A 406 -8.13 20.54 -6.83
CA MET A 406 -7.21 19.73 -7.64
C MET A 406 -6.85 20.41 -8.95
N SER A 407 -7.81 21.08 -9.60
CA SER A 407 -7.58 21.77 -10.86
C SER A 407 -6.65 22.96 -10.69
N GLN A 408 -6.85 23.72 -9.64
CA GLN A 408 -6.00 24.86 -9.27
C GLN A 408 -4.57 24.40 -8.96
N LYS A 409 -4.41 23.45 -8.04
CA LYS A 409 -3.09 22.92 -7.64
C LYS A 409 -2.33 22.32 -8.81
N ARG A 410 -3.03 21.61 -9.71
CA ARG A 410 -2.44 21.09 -10.94
C ARG A 410 -1.98 22.20 -11.89
N ALA A 411 -2.72 23.31 -12.00
CA ALA A 411 -2.32 24.43 -12.83
C ALA A 411 -1.09 25.15 -12.28
N GLU A 412 -1.07 25.42 -10.97
CA GLU A 412 0.08 26.01 -10.27
C GLU A 412 1.33 25.14 -10.40
N ASP A 413 1.17 23.83 -10.23
CA ASP A 413 2.29 22.89 -10.35
C ASP A 413 2.75 22.74 -11.81
N LEU A 414 1.82 22.75 -12.78
CA LEU A 414 2.15 22.71 -14.21
C LEU A 414 3.00 23.92 -14.60
N GLU A 415 2.70 25.11 -14.12
CA GLU A 415 3.49 26.31 -14.34
C GLU A 415 4.90 26.13 -13.77
N ARG A 416 5.02 25.65 -12.53
CA ARG A 416 6.32 25.37 -11.90
C ARG A 416 7.15 24.37 -12.68
N ILE A 417 6.59 23.20 -13.03
CA ILE A 417 7.34 22.13 -13.71
C ILE A 417 7.69 22.44 -15.16
N THR A 418 7.03 23.42 -15.78
CA THR A 418 7.32 23.88 -17.16
C THR A 418 8.29 25.06 -17.20
N SER A 419 8.58 25.68 -16.07
CA SER A 419 9.66 26.68 -15.96
C SER A 419 11.02 26.04 -16.28
N GLU A 420 12.02 26.84 -16.57
CA GLU A 420 13.39 26.40 -16.81
C GLU A 420 13.92 25.57 -15.63
N TYR A 421 13.76 26.07 -14.40
CA TYR A 421 14.13 25.40 -13.18
C TYR A 421 13.37 24.08 -12.96
N GLY A 422 12.06 24.08 -13.11
CA GLY A 422 11.24 22.88 -12.97
C GLY A 422 11.53 21.82 -14.03
N THR A 423 11.91 22.24 -15.23
CA THR A 423 12.35 21.33 -16.30
C THR A 423 13.68 20.68 -15.92
N MET A 424 14.63 21.43 -15.39
CA MET A 424 15.90 20.90 -14.86
C MET A 424 15.63 19.88 -13.73
N LEU A 425 14.76 20.22 -12.77
CA LEU A 425 14.43 19.31 -11.66
C LEU A 425 13.82 17.99 -12.15
N ARG A 426 12.94 18.04 -13.15
CA ARG A 426 12.35 16.81 -13.74
C ARG A 426 13.39 15.93 -14.44
N MET A 427 14.35 16.54 -15.12
CA MET A 427 15.48 15.80 -15.73
C MET A 427 16.35 15.15 -14.65
N ASN A 428 16.70 15.90 -13.60
CA ASN A 428 17.48 15.40 -12.49
C ASN A 428 16.75 14.27 -11.75
N ARG A 429 15.40 14.31 -11.61
CA ARG A 429 14.66 13.20 -11.04
C ARG A 429 14.86 11.89 -11.81
N SER A 430 14.82 11.96 -13.13
CA SER A 430 15.03 10.77 -13.96
C SER A 430 16.44 10.19 -13.76
N ILE A 431 17.43 11.06 -13.65
CA ILE A 431 18.83 10.63 -13.45
C ILE A 431 19.01 10.04 -12.04
N GLN A 432 18.61 10.76 -11.02
CA GLN A 432 18.92 10.41 -9.62
C GLN A 432 17.99 9.31 -9.07
N ALA A 433 16.67 9.52 -9.16
CA ALA A 433 15.73 8.61 -8.52
C ALA A 433 15.54 7.30 -9.33
N GLU A 434 15.48 7.36 -10.66
CA GLU A 434 15.42 6.15 -11.48
C GLU A 434 16.76 5.41 -11.50
N GLY A 435 17.89 6.15 -11.47
CA GLY A 435 19.25 5.60 -11.36
C GLY A 435 19.42 4.76 -10.10
N SER A 436 18.96 5.24 -8.95
CA SER A 436 19.06 4.49 -7.68
C SER A 436 18.37 3.12 -7.73
N PHE A 437 17.30 2.97 -8.52
CA PHE A 437 16.65 1.67 -8.71
C PHE A 437 17.35 0.79 -9.76
N ALA A 438 18.03 1.38 -10.73
CA ALA A 438 18.88 0.63 -11.65
C ALA A 438 20.03 -0.03 -10.88
N ASP A 439 20.71 0.73 -10.02
CA ASP A 439 21.78 0.20 -9.17
C ASP A 439 21.28 -0.98 -8.31
N VAL A 440 20.16 -0.83 -7.61
CA VAL A 440 19.61 -1.88 -6.75
C VAL A 440 19.18 -3.11 -7.55
N LYS A 441 18.46 -2.95 -8.66
CA LYS A 441 17.84 -4.07 -9.38
C LYS A 441 18.74 -4.70 -10.42
N GLU A 442 19.51 -3.90 -11.17
CA GLU A 442 20.34 -4.40 -12.26
C GLU A 442 21.76 -4.67 -11.74
N ASP A 443 22.42 -3.67 -11.15
CA ASP A 443 23.81 -3.82 -10.74
C ASP A 443 23.95 -4.71 -9.51
N MET A 444 23.13 -4.52 -8.49
CA MET A 444 23.11 -5.37 -7.30
C MET A 444 22.28 -6.63 -7.46
N ASN A 445 21.49 -6.78 -8.55
CA ASN A 445 20.56 -7.89 -8.78
C ASN A 445 19.61 -8.18 -7.62
N PHE A 446 19.23 -7.13 -6.86
CA PHE A 446 18.33 -7.25 -5.72
C PHE A 446 16.88 -7.09 -6.17
N ARG A 447 16.24 -8.21 -6.57
CA ARG A 447 14.86 -8.23 -7.12
C ARG A 447 13.85 -8.88 -6.19
N ARG A 448 14.31 -9.49 -5.10
CA ARG A 448 13.46 -10.21 -4.15
C ARG A 448 14.07 -10.21 -2.76
N TYR A 449 13.24 -9.93 -1.77
CA TYR A 449 13.60 -10.01 -0.36
C TYR A 449 13.86 -11.46 0.10
N LEU A 450 14.75 -11.64 1.06
CA LEU A 450 15.04 -12.91 1.71
C LEU A 450 14.25 -13.06 3.03
N TYR A 451 13.98 -11.96 3.70
CA TYR A 451 13.23 -11.96 4.95
C TYR A 451 11.77 -11.56 4.73
N ARG A 452 10.88 -11.97 5.65
CA ARG A 452 9.45 -11.68 5.64
C ARG A 452 9.09 -10.64 6.67
N GLY A 453 8.08 -9.84 6.37
CA GLY A 453 7.60 -8.75 7.21
C GLY A 453 8.23 -7.40 6.88
N LYS A 454 7.43 -6.33 6.99
CA LYS A 454 7.79 -4.97 6.55
C LYS A 454 9.12 -4.50 7.15
N ALA A 455 9.33 -4.65 8.47
CA ALA A 455 10.52 -4.15 9.14
C ALA A 455 11.82 -4.82 8.67
N LYS A 456 11.76 -6.13 8.41
CA LYS A 456 12.94 -6.87 7.94
C LYS A 456 13.22 -6.61 6.47
N ALA A 457 12.18 -6.49 5.65
CA ALA A 457 12.30 -6.08 4.25
C ALA A 457 12.92 -4.68 4.15
N LEU A 458 12.51 -3.74 5.01
CA LEU A 458 13.10 -2.41 5.08
C LEU A 458 14.60 -2.44 5.44
N ALA A 459 15.01 -3.33 6.36
CA ALA A 459 16.42 -3.49 6.71
C ALA A 459 17.28 -4.09 5.58
N GLU A 460 16.67 -4.84 4.67
CA GLU A 460 17.33 -5.36 3.47
C GLU A 460 17.43 -4.32 2.34
N SER A 461 16.53 -3.31 2.35
CA SER A 461 16.53 -2.22 1.37
C SER A 461 17.62 -1.21 1.64
#